data_080a11b0036de32f7072738446ac0cf3
#
_entry.id   080a11b0036de32f7072738446ac0cf3
#
_cell.length_a   1.000
_cell.length_b   1.000
_cell.length_c   1.000
_cell.angle_alpha   90.00
_cell.angle_beta   90.00
_cell.angle_gamma   90.00
#
_symmetry.space_group_name_H-M   'P 1'
#
loop_
_entity.id
_entity.type
_entity.pdbx_description
1 polymer ?
#
loop_
_entity_poly.entity_id
_entity_poly.type
_entity_poly.pdbx_seq_one_letter_code
_entity_poly.pdbx_strand_id
1 'polypeptide(L)' 'NNRSFVNELSKKHKTLTNTQFKVCAFIRAGYSTNDIAKNLNITKRSAEAHSFRLRKKFNLDHSQSLVMYLNIID' A
#
# COMPACT_ATOMS: atom_id res chain seq x y z
N ASN A 1 -8.90 11.48 6.60
CA ASN A 1 -9.86 10.52 6.06
C ASN A 1 -9.32 9.89 4.79
N ASN A 2 -9.99 8.84 4.31
CA ASN A 2 -9.51 8.07 3.16
C ASN A 2 -9.44 8.89 1.88
N ARG A 3 -10.34 9.83 1.69
CA ARG A 3 -10.35 10.66 0.49
C ARG A 3 -9.09 11.53 0.42
N SER A 4 -8.72 12.15 1.53
CA SER A 4 -7.52 12.98 1.59
C SER A 4 -6.28 12.15 1.31
N PHE A 5 -6.19 10.96 1.93
CA PHE A 5 -5.08 10.04 1.71
C PHE A 5 -4.99 9.63 0.24
N VAL A 6 -6.10 9.23 -0.38
CA VAL A 6 -6.12 8.79 -1.77
C VAL A 6 -5.67 9.93 -2.70
N ASN A 7 -6.16 11.14 -2.45
CA ASN A 7 -5.79 12.30 -3.27
C ASN A 7 -4.30 12.58 -3.18
N GLU A 8 -3.74 12.60 -1.98
CA GLU A 8 -2.31 12.86 -1.80
C GLU A 8 -1.45 11.76 -2.39
N LEU A 9 -1.84 10.51 -2.20
CA LEU A 9 -1.12 9.38 -2.76
C LEU A 9 -1.15 9.43 -4.29
N SER A 10 -2.30 9.75 -4.86
CA SER A 10 -2.48 9.85 -6.31
C SER A 10 -1.59 10.94 -6.90
N LYS A 11 -1.46 12.07 -6.21
CA LYS A 11 -0.62 13.17 -6.67
C LYS A 11 0.86 12.78 -6.67
N LYS A 12 1.29 12.07 -5.64
CA LYS A 12 2.70 11.68 -5.49
C LYS A 12 3.09 10.51 -6.39
N HIS A 13 2.17 9.59 -6.60
CA HIS A 13 2.45 8.35 -7.33
C HIS A 13 1.36 8.10 -8.37
N LYS A 14 1.52 8.73 -9.51
CA LYS A 14 0.49 8.75 -10.56
C LYS A 14 0.33 7.41 -11.29
N THR A 15 1.29 6.50 -11.12
CA THR A 15 1.26 5.22 -11.85
C THR A 15 0.65 4.07 -11.05
N LEU A 16 0.10 4.34 -9.87
CA LEU A 16 -0.50 3.29 -9.06
C LEU A 16 -1.78 2.76 -9.71
N THR A 17 -1.93 1.43 -9.72
CA THR A 17 -3.14 0.79 -10.19
C THR A 17 -4.22 0.82 -9.10
N ASN A 18 -5.47 0.52 -9.48
CA ASN A 18 -6.56 0.44 -8.51
C ASN A 18 -6.27 -0.59 -7.42
N THR A 19 -5.73 -1.75 -7.79
CA THR A 19 -5.36 -2.77 -6.82
C THR A 19 -4.30 -2.27 -5.85
N GLN A 20 -3.31 -1.54 -6.37
CA GLN A 20 -2.25 -0.98 -5.52
C GLN A 20 -2.80 0.07 -4.55
N PHE A 21 -3.76 0.89 -4.97
CA PHE A 21 -4.44 1.82 -4.07
C PHE A 21 -5.15 1.08 -2.94
N LYS A 22 -5.85 -0.01 -3.26
CA LYS A 22 -6.53 -0.82 -2.24
C LYS A 22 -5.55 -1.42 -1.26
N VAL A 23 -4.44 -1.98 -1.76
CA VAL A 23 -3.40 -2.54 -0.90
C VAL A 23 -2.84 -1.46 0.02
N CYS A 24 -2.57 -0.26 -0.50
CA CYS A 24 -2.07 0.85 0.31
C CYS A 24 -3.06 1.22 1.42
N ALA A 25 -4.35 1.27 1.10
CA ALA A 25 -5.37 1.60 2.10
C ALA A 25 -5.42 0.55 3.22
N PHE A 26 -5.33 -0.73 2.87
CA PHE A 26 -5.32 -1.81 3.86
C PHE A 26 -4.06 -1.74 4.73
N ILE A 27 -2.90 -1.51 4.13
CA ILE A 27 -1.64 -1.39 4.88
C ILE A 27 -1.71 -0.21 5.84
N ARG A 28 -2.20 0.93 5.38
CA ARG A 28 -2.35 2.12 6.21
C ARG A 28 -3.26 1.86 7.40
N ALA A 29 -4.29 1.04 7.20
CA ALA A 29 -5.24 0.70 8.26
C ALA A 29 -4.71 -0.36 9.22
N GLY A 30 -3.52 -0.90 8.97
CA GLY A 30 -2.89 -1.87 9.86
C GLY A 30 -3.17 -3.33 9.52
N TYR A 31 -3.69 -3.61 8.34
CA TYR A 31 -3.97 -4.98 7.91
C TYR A 31 -2.67 -5.74 7.66
N SER A 32 -2.65 -7.01 8.10
CA SER A 32 -1.52 -7.90 7.79
C SER A 32 -1.59 -8.38 6.34
N THR A 33 -0.49 -8.96 5.86
CA THR A 33 -0.47 -9.54 4.52
C THR A 33 -1.53 -10.61 4.34
N ASN A 34 -1.75 -11.44 5.38
CA ASN A 34 -2.80 -12.45 5.36
C ASN A 34 -4.19 -11.83 5.21
N ASP A 35 -4.44 -10.76 5.95
CA ASP A 35 -5.73 -10.07 5.91
C ASP A 35 -5.97 -9.44 4.54
N ILE A 36 -4.94 -8.83 3.98
CA ILE A 36 -5.05 -8.24 2.63
C ILE A 36 -5.38 -9.32 1.60
N ALA A 37 -4.69 -10.46 1.68
CA ALA A 37 -4.92 -11.56 0.77
C ALA A 37 -6.37 -12.04 0.84
N LYS A 38 -6.92 -12.19 2.05
CA LYS A 38 -8.30 -12.61 2.24
C LYS A 38 -9.29 -11.60 1.70
N ASN A 39 -9.07 -10.33 1.97
CA ASN A 39 -9.99 -9.27 1.54
C ASN A 39 -9.99 -9.06 0.03
N LEU A 40 -8.85 -9.26 -0.62
CA LEU A 40 -8.75 -9.10 -2.07
C LEU A 40 -8.95 -10.42 -2.81
N ASN A 41 -9.15 -11.51 -2.08
CA ASN A 41 -9.33 -12.84 -2.67
C ASN A 41 -8.14 -13.23 -3.56
N ILE A 42 -6.94 -13.01 -3.06
CA ILE A 42 -5.69 -13.37 -3.72
C ILE A 42 -4.85 -14.22 -2.78
N THR A 43 -3.77 -14.80 -3.28
CA THR A 43 -2.86 -15.58 -2.44
C THR A 43 -2.02 -14.66 -1.57
N LYS A 44 -1.50 -15.21 -0.46
CA LYS A 44 -0.56 -14.48 0.39
C LYS A 44 0.65 -14.04 -0.41
N ARG A 45 1.12 -14.91 -1.30
CA ARG A 45 2.28 -14.61 -2.14
C ARG A 45 2.03 -13.40 -3.04
N SER A 46 0.83 -13.31 -3.62
CA SER A 46 0.45 -12.16 -4.44
C SER A 46 0.40 -10.89 -3.61
N ALA A 47 -0.13 -10.98 -2.39
CA ALA A 47 -0.18 -9.81 -1.49
C ALA A 47 1.22 -9.34 -1.13
N GLU A 48 2.13 -10.29 -0.86
CA GLU A 48 3.54 -9.96 -0.58
C GLU A 48 4.19 -9.30 -1.78
N ALA A 49 3.90 -9.80 -2.99
CA ALA A 49 4.44 -9.22 -4.21
C ALA A 49 3.97 -7.79 -4.42
N HIS A 50 2.70 -7.50 -4.11
CA HIS A 50 2.19 -6.13 -4.19
C HIS A 50 2.94 -5.20 -3.23
N SER A 51 3.16 -5.64 -2.00
CA SER A 51 3.91 -4.84 -1.02
C SER A 51 5.33 -4.57 -1.49
N PHE A 52 5.99 -5.58 -2.04
CA PHE A 52 7.34 -5.43 -2.57
C PHE A 52 7.41 -4.41 -3.69
N ARG A 53 6.47 -4.48 -4.63
CA ARG A 53 6.40 -3.52 -5.74
C ARG A 53 6.13 -2.10 -5.25
N LEU A 54 5.27 -1.96 -4.24
CA LEU A 54 4.98 -0.65 -3.66
C LEU A 54 6.20 -0.05 -3.00
N ARG A 55 6.98 -0.86 -2.27
CA ARG A 55 8.21 -0.37 -1.67
C ARG A 55 9.16 0.17 -2.72
N LYS A 56 9.25 -0.51 -3.86
CA LYS A 56 10.09 -0.04 -4.97
C LYS A 56 9.56 1.24 -5.58
N LYS A 57 8.26 1.33 -5.79
CA LYS A 57 7.64 2.54 -6.36
C LYS A 57 7.84 3.75 -5.45
N PHE A 58 7.79 3.54 -4.13
CA PHE A 58 7.96 4.62 -3.17
C PHE A 58 9.43 4.86 -2.82
N ASN A 59 10.34 4.09 -3.42
CA ASN A 59 11.78 4.21 -3.20
C ASN A 59 12.16 4.05 -1.73
N LEU A 60 11.56 3.07 -1.05
CA LEU A 60 11.83 2.79 0.35
C LEU A 60 12.95 1.76 0.47
N ASP A 61 13.87 1.97 1.43
CA ASP A 61 14.91 1.00 1.71
C ASP A 61 14.49 0.07 2.86
N HIS A 62 15.38 -0.84 3.27
CA HIS A 62 15.07 -1.85 4.28
C HIS A 62 14.70 -1.27 5.64
N SER A 63 15.22 -0.10 5.97
CA SER A 63 14.98 0.53 7.27
C SER A 63 13.67 1.29 7.32
N GLN A 64 13.03 1.51 6.19
CA GLN A 64 11.81 2.31 6.11
C GLN A 64 10.58 1.42 6.07
N SER A 65 9.58 1.76 6.89
CA SER A 65 8.33 1.01 6.99
C SER A 65 7.32 1.54 5.96
N LEU A 66 6.71 0.62 5.21
CA LEU A 66 5.65 0.96 4.28
C LEU A 66 4.44 1.55 5.02
N VAL A 67 4.10 0.97 6.19
CA VAL A 67 3.00 1.47 7.02
C VAL A 67 3.27 2.91 7.44
N MET A 68 4.47 3.18 7.93
CA MET A 68 4.82 4.53 8.37
C MET A 68 4.80 5.52 7.21
N TYR A 69 5.35 5.14 6.08
CA TYR A 69 5.35 6.01 4.90
C TYR A 69 3.91 6.39 4.51
N LEU A 70 3.01 5.41 4.47
CA LEU A 70 1.63 5.66 4.09
C LEU A 70 0.88 6.50 5.12
N ASN A 71 1.27 6.43 6.39
CA ASN A 71 0.61 7.22 7.43
C ASN A 71 1.06 8.67 7.46
N ILE A 72 2.22 9.01 6.94
CA ILE A 72 2.67 10.41 6.91
C ILE A 72 2.22 11.14 5.66
N ILE A 73 1.71 10.44 4.66
CA ILE A 73 1.25 11.07 3.40
C ILE A 73 0.02 11.95 3.63
N ASP A 74 -0.85 11.51 4.50
CA ASP A 74 -2.07 12.26 4.75
C ASP A 74 -1.78 13.54 5.58
#